data_317c3cdcfb2745129c1a6127562122f3
#
_entry.id   317c3cdcfb2745129c1a6127562122f3
#
_cell.length_a   1.000
_cell.length_b   1.000
_cell.length_c   1.000
_cell.angle_alpha   90.00
_cell.angle_beta   90.00
_cell.angle_gamma   90.00
#
_symmetry.space_group_name_H-M   'P 1'
#
loop_
_entity.id
_entity.type
_entity.pdbx_description
1 polymer ?
#
loop_
_entity_poly.entity_id
_entity_poly.type
_entity_poly.pdbx_seq_one_letter_code
_entity_poly.pdbx_strand_id
1 'polypeptide(L)'
;GCTYHALCEVAKALNAAGIETTIYHIGAAPVGGCVGCGGCTKAGHCVFGGPVVDVLPLVEKADGIVFGAPVHYATAAGSMLGFMHRLAYSAGQYLRHKPAAIVTSARRAGTTTALEAMEKVPQFCEMPLVSSTYWPMVHGASGDQVALDEEGCQIMRNLGTNMAWLLKCIEAGKAAGVEVP
;
A
#
# COMPACT_ATOMS: atom_id res chain seq x y z
N GLY A 1 -12.06 -5.34 9.74
CA GLY A 1 -12.30 -3.90 9.65
C GLY A 1 -12.42 -3.46 8.20
N CYS A 2 -12.84 -2.21 7.99
CA CYS A 2 -13.14 -1.67 6.65
C CYS A 2 -11.95 -1.74 5.68
N THR A 3 -10.78 -1.25 6.10
CA THR A 3 -9.56 -1.30 5.27
C THR A 3 -9.16 -2.72 4.90
N TYR A 4 -9.27 -3.66 5.85
CA TYR A 4 -8.98 -5.07 5.59
C TYR A 4 -9.92 -5.64 4.52
N HIS A 5 -11.24 -5.32 4.60
CA HIS A 5 -12.20 -5.75 3.58
C HIS A 5 -11.84 -5.21 2.19
N ALA A 6 -11.50 -3.92 2.10
CA ALA A 6 -11.04 -3.31 0.85
C ALA A 6 -9.81 -4.02 0.27
N LEU A 7 -8.81 -4.29 1.11
CA LEU A 7 -7.60 -5.02 0.70
C LEU A 7 -7.91 -6.46 0.26
N CYS A 8 -8.89 -7.12 0.89
CA CYS A 8 -9.34 -8.45 0.45
C CYS A 8 -9.97 -8.41 -0.95
N GLU A 9 -10.71 -7.36 -1.31
CA GLU A 9 -11.27 -7.22 -2.67
C GLU A 9 -10.16 -7.02 -3.72
N VAL A 10 -9.11 -6.23 -3.40
CA VAL A 10 -7.92 -6.11 -4.25
C VAL A 10 -7.22 -7.47 -4.40
N ALA A 11 -7.00 -8.16 -3.27
CA ALA A 11 -6.33 -9.46 -3.24
C ALA A 11 -7.09 -10.53 -4.04
N LYS A 12 -8.42 -10.55 -3.99
CA LYS A 12 -9.26 -11.46 -4.81
C LYS A 12 -8.95 -11.31 -6.30
N ALA A 13 -8.88 -10.07 -6.80
CA ALA A 13 -8.60 -9.81 -8.21
C ALA A 13 -7.16 -10.19 -8.59
N LEU A 14 -6.19 -9.89 -7.74
CA LEU A 14 -4.79 -10.29 -7.94
C LEU A 14 -4.66 -11.82 -7.97
N ASN A 15 -5.25 -12.52 -6.99
CA ASN A 15 -5.18 -13.98 -6.90
C ASN A 15 -5.89 -14.65 -8.10
N ALA A 16 -7.03 -14.11 -8.54
CA ALA A 16 -7.71 -14.58 -9.74
C ALA A 16 -6.86 -14.43 -11.03
N ALA A 17 -5.94 -13.45 -11.03
CA ALA A 17 -4.97 -13.24 -12.11
C ALA A 17 -3.67 -14.07 -11.95
N GLY A 18 -3.57 -14.91 -10.90
CA GLY A 18 -2.41 -15.75 -10.62
C GLY A 18 -1.29 -15.05 -9.85
N ILE A 19 -1.56 -13.90 -9.22
CA ILE A 19 -0.61 -13.17 -8.37
C ILE A 19 -0.88 -13.53 -6.91
N GLU A 20 0.09 -14.12 -6.26
CA GLU A 20 0.01 -14.44 -4.82
C GLU A 20 0.01 -13.17 -3.98
N THR A 21 -0.81 -13.14 -2.93
CA THR A 21 -0.94 -11.98 -2.06
C THR A 21 -0.78 -12.31 -0.59
N THR A 22 -0.14 -11.42 0.16
CA THR A 22 -0.05 -11.47 1.62
C THR A 22 -0.51 -10.15 2.22
N ILE A 23 -1.47 -10.17 3.13
CA ILE A 23 -1.91 -8.98 3.87
C ILE A 23 -1.15 -8.91 5.19
N TYR A 24 -0.30 -7.89 5.34
CA TYR A 24 0.44 -7.60 6.56
C TYR A 24 -0.28 -6.51 7.37
N HIS A 25 -0.53 -6.76 8.66
CA HIS A 25 -1.12 -5.80 9.58
C HIS A 25 -0.06 -5.17 10.46
N ILE A 26 0.05 -3.85 10.45
CA ILE A 26 1.09 -3.10 11.21
C ILE A 26 0.89 -3.13 12.73
N GLY A 27 -0.14 -3.82 13.23
CA GLY A 27 -0.46 -3.91 14.65
C GLY A 27 -1.41 -2.80 15.12
N ALA A 28 -1.81 -2.91 16.38
CA ALA A 28 -2.67 -1.92 17.06
C ALA A 28 -1.87 -0.89 17.88
N ALA A 29 -0.58 -1.15 18.09
CA ALA A 29 0.29 -0.23 18.82
C ALA A 29 0.60 1.02 17.96
N PRO A 30 0.78 2.19 18.58
CA PRO A 30 1.18 3.41 17.87
C PRO A 30 2.50 3.22 17.13
N VAL A 31 2.52 3.60 15.85
CA VAL A 31 3.73 3.65 15.04
C VAL A 31 4.14 5.10 14.87
N GLY A 32 5.22 5.51 15.54
CA GLY A 32 5.76 6.87 15.42
C GLY A 32 6.33 7.13 14.02
N GLY A 33 6.35 8.40 13.62
CA GLY A 33 6.94 8.83 12.36
C GLY A 33 8.47 8.75 12.34
N CYS A 34 9.07 9.00 11.18
CA CYS A 34 10.51 9.14 11.06
C CYS A 34 10.97 10.42 11.74
N VAL A 35 12.00 10.33 12.60
CA VAL A 35 12.58 11.47 13.32
C VAL A 35 13.89 11.98 12.69
N GLY A 36 14.25 11.47 11.51
CA GLY A 36 15.43 11.92 10.78
C GLY A 36 16.79 11.61 11.47
N CYS A 37 16.84 10.61 12.35
CA CYS A 37 18.04 10.31 13.15
C CYS A 37 19.25 9.77 12.35
N GLY A 38 19.07 9.39 11.09
CA GLY A 38 20.13 8.82 10.23
C GLY A 38 20.63 7.44 10.64
N GLY A 39 20.09 6.81 11.69
CA GLY A 39 20.54 5.51 12.20
C GLY A 39 20.44 4.39 11.18
N CYS A 40 19.44 4.43 10.30
CA CYS A 40 19.23 3.43 9.25
C CYS A 40 20.34 3.38 8.19
N THR A 41 21.06 4.49 7.96
CA THR A 41 22.20 4.53 7.01
C THR A 41 23.29 3.53 7.39
N LYS A 42 23.50 3.32 8.68
CA LYS A 42 24.51 2.36 9.19
C LYS A 42 23.92 0.98 9.44
N ALA A 43 22.68 0.93 9.93
CA ALA A 43 22.03 -0.33 10.32
C ALA A 43 21.41 -1.09 9.13
N GLY A 44 21.17 -0.44 7.99
CA GLY A 44 20.44 -1.01 6.86
C GLY A 44 18.92 -1.13 7.08
N HIS A 45 18.43 -0.75 8.26
CA HIS A 45 17.02 -0.78 8.63
C HIS A 45 16.70 0.28 9.68
N CYS A 46 15.41 0.54 9.94
CA CYS A 46 15.01 1.51 10.96
C CYS A 46 15.40 1.04 12.36
N VAL A 47 16.23 1.83 13.07
CA VAL A 47 16.75 1.47 14.40
C VAL A 47 15.68 1.47 15.51
N PHE A 48 14.51 2.03 15.26
CA PHE A 48 13.38 1.98 16.19
C PHE A 48 12.55 0.68 16.11
N GLY A 49 12.92 -0.27 15.24
CA GLY A 49 12.29 -1.59 15.18
C GLY A 49 10.80 -1.59 14.87
N GLY A 50 10.10 -2.60 15.38
CA GLY A 50 8.66 -2.78 15.24
C GLY A 50 8.22 -3.13 13.81
N PRO A 51 6.93 -2.91 13.47
CA PRO A 51 6.36 -3.40 12.23
C PRO A 51 7.07 -2.94 10.95
N VAL A 52 7.85 -1.84 11.03
CA VAL A 52 8.65 -1.35 9.90
C VAL A 52 9.84 -2.28 9.60
N VAL A 53 10.42 -2.90 10.62
CA VAL A 53 11.53 -3.86 10.45
C VAL A 53 10.97 -5.27 10.21
N ASP A 54 9.90 -5.62 10.91
CA ASP A 54 9.29 -6.95 10.81
C ASP A 54 8.76 -7.25 9.40
N VAL A 55 8.33 -6.22 8.66
CA VAL A 55 7.81 -6.37 7.30
C VAL A 55 8.90 -6.48 6.22
N LEU A 56 10.15 -6.12 6.51
CA LEU A 56 11.21 -6.04 5.49
C LEU A 56 11.38 -7.31 4.65
N PRO A 57 11.34 -8.54 5.22
CA PRO A 57 11.46 -9.75 4.41
C PRO A 57 10.32 -9.93 3.39
N LEU A 58 9.14 -9.41 3.70
CA LEU A 58 7.99 -9.41 2.76
C LEU A 58 8.16 -8.32 1.70
N VAL A 59 8.56 -7.13 2.11
CA VAL A 59 8.78 -6.00 1.19
C VAL A 59 9.89 -6.31 0.18
N GLU A 60 10.97 -6.93 0.63
CA GLU A 60 12.09 -7.30 -0.25
C GLU A 60 11.66 -8.28 -1.34
N LYS A 61 10.85 -9.29 -0.99
CA LYS A 61 10.38 -10.34 -1.92
C LYS A 61 9.20 -9.91 -2.80
N ALA A 62 8.40 -8.94 -2.35
CA ALA A 62 7.22 -8.53 -3.08
C ALA A 62 7.56 -7.86 -4.41
N ASP A 63 6.79 -8.13 -5.44
CA ASP A 63 6.88 -7.48 -6.75
C ASP A 63 6.05 -6.19 -6.82
N GLY A 64 5.13 -5.98 -5.89
CA GLY A 64 4.30 -4.77 -5.77
C GLY A 64 3.71 -4.64 -4.37
N ILE A 65 3.26 -3.44 -4.00
CA ILE A 65 2.77 -3.15 -2.65
C ILE A 65 1.47 -2.33 -2.70
N VAL A 66 0.48 -2.76 -1.92
CA VAL A 66 -0.75 -1.97 -1.70
C VAL A 66 -0.76 -1.46 -0.26
N PHE A 67 -0.75 -0.15 -0.09
CA PHE A 67 -0.87 0.48 1.23
C PHE A 67 -2.33 0.82 1.52
N GLY A 68 -2.83 0.37 2.65
CA GLY A 68 -4.22 0.61 3.04
C GLY A 68 -4.34 1.25 4.42
N ALA A 69 -5.13 2.33 4.53
CA ALA A 69 -5.38 3.01 5.80
C ALA A 69 -6.83 3.45 5.96
N PRO A 70 -7.37 3.45 7.19
CA PRO A 70 -8.61 4.15 7.46
C PRO A 70 -8.38 5.67 7.50
N VAL A 71 -9.44 6.41 7.22
CA VAL A 71 -9.45 7.87 7.39
C VAL A 71 -9.65 8.23 8.86
N HIS A 72 -8.72 9.00 9.40
CA HIS A 72 -8.83 9.64 10.71
C HIS A 72 -8.66 11.16 10.55
N TYR A 73 -9.64 11.94 11.01
CA TYR A 73 -9.62 13.41 10.93
C TYR A 73 -9.27 13.94 9.53
N ALA A 74 -9.95 13.39 8.51
CA ALA A 74 -9.80 13.75 7.09
C ALA A 74 -8.39 13.51 6.50
N THR A 75 -7.58 12.65 7.10
CA THR A 75 -6.31 12.18 6.54
C THR A 75 -6.13 10.68 6.83
N ALA A 76 -5.07 10.07 6.35
CA ALA A 76 -4.75 8.68 6.66
C ALA A 76 -4.40 8.52 8.15
N ALA A 77 -4.69 7.36 8.73
CA ALA A 77 -4.32 7.05 10.10
C ALA A 77 -2.83 7.32 10.35
N GLY A 78 -2.51 8.08 11.42
CA GLY A 78 -1.15 8.52 11.72
C GLY A 78 -0.12 7.39 11.84
N SER A 79 -0.52 6.24 12.39
CA SER A 79 0.35 5.05 12.44
C SER A 79 0.75 4.54 11.04
N MET A 80 -0.16 4.59 10.06
CA MET A 80 0.17 4.21 8.68
C MET A 80 1.12 5.21 8.04
N LEU A 81 0.89 6.52 8.20
CA LEU A 81 1.83 7.53 7.70
C LEU A 81 3.20 7.39 8.35
N GLY A 82 3.24 7.20 9.68
CA GLY A 82 4.49 6.95 10.40
C GLY A 82 5.22 5.69 9.91
N PHE A 83 4.48 4.61 9.68
CA PHE A 83 4.99 3.38 9.09
C PHE A 83 5.59 3.62 7.70
N MET A 84 4.84 4.25 6.79
CA MET A 84 5.26 4.51 5.41
C MET A 84 6.50 5.41 5.36
N HIS A 85 6.54 6.51 6.16
CA HIS A 85 7.70 7.40 6.21
C HIS A 85 8.96 6.68 6.70
N ARG A 86 8.84 5.85 7.74
CA ARG A 86 9.97 5.09 8.26
C ARG A 86 10.42 4.01 7.29
N LEU A 87 9.48 3.30 6.65
CA LEU A 87 9.78 2.29 5.64
C LEU A 87 10.52 2.91 4.45
N ALA A 88 9.97 3.97 3.88
CA ALA A 88 10.56 4.68 2.75
C ALA A 88 11.99 5.19 3.05
N TYR A 89 12.19 5.76 4.24
CA TYR A 89 13.49 6.32 4.62
C TYR A 89 14.55 5.26 4.91
N SER A 90 14.15 4.10 5.45
CA SER A 90 15.10 3.06 5.86
C SER A 90 15.26 1.90 4.88
N ALA A 91 14.34 1.76 3.93
CA ALA A 91 14.26 0.61 3.03
C ALA A 91 13.82 1.00 1.61
N GLY A 92 13.98 2.27 1.22
CA GLY A 92 13.56 2.77 -0.10
C GLY A 92 14.14 2.01 -1.27
N GLN A 93 15.36 1.47 -1.13
CA GLN A 93 16.00 0.63 -2.15
C GLN A 93 15.18 -0.64 -2.51
N TYR A 94 14.38 -1.15 -1.58
CA TYR A 94 13.50 -2.30 -1.84
C TYR A 94 12.14 -1.92 -2.42
N LEU A 95 11.83 -0.63 -2.48
CA LEU A 95 10.57 -0.09 -2.99
C LEU A 95 10.66 0.34 -4.46
N ARG A 96 11.83 0.82 -4.88
CA ARG A 96 12.04 1.40 -6.23
C ARG A 96 11.55 0.47 -7.33
N HIS A 97 10.86 1.07 -8.30
CA HIS A 97 10.33 0.44 -9.50
C HIS A 97 9.31 -0.69 -9.28
N LYS A 98 8.91 -0.96 -8.02
CA LYS A 98 7.79 -1.84 -7.73
C LYS A 98 6.47 -1.06 -7.85
N PRO A 99 5.46 -1.57 -8.55
CA PRO A 99 4.14 -0.97 -8.57
C PRO A 99 3.58 -0.78 -7.16
N ALA A 100 3.00 0.37 -6.90
CA ALA A 100 2.31 0.68 -5.66
C ALA A 100 0.87 1.07 -5.91
N ALA A 101 -0.02 0.75 -4.98
CA ALA A 101 -1.36 1.28 -4.93
C ALA A 101 -1.72 1.74 -3.53
N ILE A 102 -2.63 2.69 -3.44
CA ILE A 102 -3.13 3.23 -2.17
C ILE A 102 -4.62 2.96 -2.08
N VAL A 103 -5.07 2.54 -0.90
CA VAL A 103 -6.48 2.24 -0.60
C VAL A 103 -6.88 2.93 0.70
N THR A 104 -8.04 3.56 0.72
CA THR A 104 -8.59 4.15 1.95
C THR A 104 -9.97 3.61 2.28
N SER A 105 -10.33 3.69 3.55
CA SER A 105 -11.68 3.40 4.02
C SER A 105 -12.16 4.50 4.95
N ALA A 106 -13.41 4.92 4.79
CA ALA A 106 -14.03 5.92 5.67
C ALA A 106 -15.51 5.60 5.87
N ARG A 107 -16.07 6.14 6.97
CA ARG A 107 -17.52 6.13 7.13
C ARG A 107 -18.21 7.12 6.17
N ARG A 108 -17.57 8.28 5.90
CA ARG A 108 -18.14 9.38 5.07
C ARG A 108 -17.07 10.13 4.26
N ALA A 109 -16.35 11.05 4.89
CA ALA A 109 -15.52 12.06 4.24
C ALA A 109 -14.02 11.90 4.53
N GLY A 110 -13.17 12.58 3.75
CA GLY A 110 -11.73 12.68 3.95
C GLY A 110 -10.91 11.63 3.20
N THR A 111 -11.53 10.81 2.37
CA THR A 111 -10.86 9.75 1.62
C THR A 111 -9.85 10.27 0.60
N THR A 112 -10.20 11.29 -0.19
CA THR A 112 -9.29 11.88 -1.18
C THR A 112 -8.05 12.49 -0.53
N THR A 113 -8.20 13.23 0.57
CA THR A 113 -7.08 13.79 1.33
C THR A 113 -6.18 12.70 1.92
N ALA A 114 -6.78 11.60 2.37
CA ALA A 114 -6.03 10.46 2.90
C ALA A 114 -5.24 9.74 1.79
N LEU A 115 -5.82 9.56 0.60
CA LEU A 115 -5.14 9.02 -0.58
C LEU A 115 -3.95 9.92 -0.94
N GLU A 116 -4.19 11.22 -1.11
CA GLU A 116 -3.16 12.20 -1.45
C GLU A 116 -1.98 12.18 -0.46
N ALA A 117 -2.26 12.13 0.84
CA ALA A 117 -1.23 12.08 1.87
C ALA A 117 -0.32 10.84 1.74
N MET A 118 -0.90 9.68 1.41
CA MET A 118 -0.14 8.43 1.25
C MET A 118 0.56 8.31 -0.09
N GLU A 119 -0.02 8.80 -1.19
CA GLU A 119 0.53 8.70 -2.54
C GLU A 119 1.89 9.38 -2.71
N LYS A 120 2.18 10.41 -1.91
CA LYS A 120 3.46 11.13 -1.95
C LYS A 120 4.65 10.23 -1.58
N VAL A 121 4.44 9.24 -0.75
CA VAL A 121 5.53 8.35 -0.30
C VAL A 121 6.00 7.42 -1.42
N PRO A 122 5.15 6.62 -2.06
CA PRO A 122 5.58 5.80 -3.20
C PRO A 122 6.06 6.64 -4.39
N GLN A 123 5.47 7.81 -4.66
CA GLN A 123 5.99 8.71 -5.71
C GLN A 123 7.45 9.10 -5.44
N PHE A 124 7.77 9.47 -4.20
CA PHE A 124 9.14 9.80 -3.82
C PHE A 124 10.09 8.59 -3.90
N CYS A 125 9.57 7.39 -3.69
CA CYS A 125 10.33 6.13 -3.78
C CYS A 125 10.44 5.56 -5.20
N GLU A 126 10.11 6.34 -6.24
CA GLU A 126 10.18 5.91 -7.65
C GLU A 126 9.30 4.68 -7.94
N MET A 127 8.18 4.55 -7.24
CA MET A 127 7.21 3.46 -7.46
C MET A 127 6.14 3.91 -8.45
N PRO A 128 5.88 3.16 -9.54
CA PRO A 128 4.74 3.42 -10.40
C PRO A 128 3.43 3.29 -9.62
N LEU A 129 2.59 4.34 -9.60
CA LEU A 129 1.28 4.29 -8.97
C LEU A 129 0.26 3.64 -9.89
N VAL A 130 -0.42 2.63 -9.38
CA VAL A 130 -1.51 1.94 -10.06
C VAL A 130 -2.83 2.61 -9.70
N SER A 131 -3.58 3.02 -10.72
CA SER A 131 -4.90 3.60 -10.58
C SER A 131 -6.02 2.57 -10.80
N SER A 132 -7.23 2.93 -10.41
CA SER A 132 -8.45 2.20 -10.70
C SER A 132 -9.39 3.04 -11.59
N THR A 133 -10.63 2.60 -11.73
CA THR A 133 -11.69 3.35 -12.46
C THR A 133 -12.19 4.58 -11.73
N TYR A 134 -11.87 4.69 -10.45
CA TYR A 134 -12.12 5.86 -9.59
C TYR A 134 -11.06 5.90 -8.48
N TRP A 135 -11.10 6.90 -7.60
CA TRP A 135 -10.20 6.95 -6.44
C TRP A 135 -10.41 5.73 -5.55
N PRO A 136 -9.32 5.01 -5.16
CA PRO A 136 -9.43 3.75 -4.44
C PRO A 136 -9.88 3.93 -2.99
N MET A 137 -11.17 4.03 -2.79
CA MET A 137 -11.82 4.20 -1.49
C MET A 137 -13.02 3.29 -1.32
N VAL A 138 -13.32 2.95 -0.08
CA VAL A 138 -14.56 2.26 0.30
C VAL A 138 -15.22 2.98 1.48
N HIS A 139 -16.54 2.87 1.58
CA HIS A 139 -17.34 3.50 2.63
C HIS A 139 -18.06 2.48 3.50
N GLY A 140 -18.03 2.70 4.81
CA GLY A 140 -18.69 1.87 5.81
C GLY A 140 -18.12 2.12 7.21
N ALA A 141 -18.92 1.86 8.25
CA ALA A 141 -18.48 1.89 9.65
C ALA A 141 -17.98 0.52 10.14
N SER A 142 -18.22 -0.56 9.36
CA SER A 142 -17.77 -1.91 9.63
C SER A 142 -17.42 -2.63 8.31
N GLY A 143 -16.73 -3.76 8.39
CA GLY A 143 -16.44 -4.58 7.21
C GLY A 143 -17.69 -5.03 6.48
N ASP A 144 -18.76 -5.38 7.22
CA ASP A 144 -20.03 -5.81 6.63
C ASP A 144 -20.73 -4.65 5.87
N GLN A 145 -20.60 -3.42 6.37
CA GLN A 145 -21.10 -2.25 5.66
C GLN A 145 -20.29 -1.95 4.40
N VAL A 146 -18.97 -2.15 4.43
CA VAL A 146 -18.13 -2.03 3.24
C VAL A 146 -18.53 -3.05 2.17
N ALA A 147 -18.97 -4.24 2.57
CA ALA A 147 -19.48 -5.24 1.63
C ALA A 147 -20.72 -4.79 0.86
N LEU A 148 -21.46 -3.80 1.39
CA LEU A 148 -22.63 -3.18 0.75
C LEU A 148 -22.26 -1.99 -0.16
N ASP A 149 -21.03 -1.51 -0.09
CA ASP A 149 -20.48 -0.49 -0.99
C ASP A 149 -20.04 -1.17 -2.30
N GLU A 150 -21.03 -1.48 -3.16
CA GLU A 150 -20.80 -2.21 -4.40
C GLU A 150 -19.82 -1.50 -5.32
N GLU A 151 -19.93 -0.17 -5.44
CA GLU A 151 -19.03 0.64 -6.25
C GLU A 151 -17.61 0.63 -5.68
N GLY A 152 -17.45 0.88 -4.39
CA GLY A 152 -16.15 0.82 -3.74
C GLY A 152 -15.48 -0.55 -3.87
N CYS A 153 -16.22 -1.63 -3.64
CA CYS A 153 -15.73 -2.99 -3.86
C CYS A 153 -15.33 -3.25 -5.33
N GLN A 154 -16.10 -2.74 -6.29
CA GLN A 154 -15.76 -2.85 -7.72
C GLN A 154 -14.48 -2.07 -8.05
N ILE A 155 -14.31 -0.87 -7.50
CA ILE A 155 -13.09 -0.06 -7.64
C ILE A 155 -11.87 -0.83 -7.10
N MET A 156 -12.00 -1.51 -5.95
CA MET A 156 -10.93 -2.35 -5.39
C MET A 156 -10.57 -3.51 -6.32
N ARG A 157 -11.55 -4.21 -6.88
CA ARG A 157 -11.31 -5.30 -7.84
C ARG A 157 -10.64 -4.79 -9.12
N ASN A 158 -11.07 -3.65 -9.63
CA ASN A 158 -10.45 -3.03 -10.82
C ASN A 158 -9.00 -2.61 -10.54
N LEU A 159 -8.72 -2.07 -9.34
CA LEU A 159 -7.36 -1.78 -8.89
C LEU A 159 -6.47 -3.03 -8.93
N GLY A 160 -6.96 -4.14 -8.37
CA GLY A 160 -6.24 -5.41 -8.37
C GLY A 160 -6.00 -5.93 -9.79
N THR A 161 -6.98 -5.81 -10.68
CA THR A 161 -6.85 -6.19 -12.10
C THR A 161 -5.80 -5.36 -12.82
N ASN A 162 -5.82 -4.03 -12.63
CA ASN A 162 -4.84 -3.12 -13.23
C ASN A 162 -3.42 -3.39 -12.69
N MET A 163 -3.30 -3.66 -11.40
CA MET A 163 -2.02 -4.00 -10.79
C MET A 163 -1.48 -5.34 -11.32
N ALA A 164 -2.34 -6.35 -11.47
CA ALA A 164 -1.96 -7.63 -12.05
C ALA A 164 -1.47 -7.48 -13.49
N TRP A 165 -2.17 -6.65 -14.29
CA TRP A 165 -1.74 -6.34 -15.66
C TRP A 165 -0.36 -5.69 -15.69
N LEU A 166 -0.13 -4.67 -14.86
CA LEU A 166 1.17 -3.98 -14.81
C LEU A 166 2.29 -4.91 -14.34
N LEU A 167 2.07 -5.73 -13.33
CA LEU A 167 3.04 -6.72 -12.85
C LEU A 167 3.43 -7.70 -13.96
N LYS A 168 2.46 -8.20 -14.73
CA LYS A 168 2.71 -9.08 -15.87
C LYS A 168 3.47 -8.37 -16.99
N CYS A 169 3.18 -7.09 -17.25
CA CYS A 169 3.92 -6.29 -18.23
C CYS A 169 5.38 -6.11 -17.80
N ILE A 170 5.64 -5.84 -16.52
CA ILE A 170 6.99 -5.71 -15.99
C ILE A 170 7.75 -7.04 -16.12
N GLU A 171 7.11 -8.15 -15.78
CA GLU A 171 7.71 -9.49 -15.91
C GLU A 171 8.04 -9.83 -17.37
N ALA A 172 7.10 -9.56 -18.28
CA ALA A 172 7.32 -9.74 -19.71
C ALA A 172 8.46 -8.84 -20.23
N GLY A 173 8.54 -7.60 -19.75
CA GLY A 173 9.61 -6.66 -20.07
C GLY A 173 10.98 -7.19 -19.62
N LYS A 174 11.09 -7.66 -18.39
CA LYS A 174 12.30 -8.29 -17.86
C LYS A 174 12.73 -9.50 -18.71
N ALA A 175 11.77 -10.38 -19.05
CA ALA A 175 12.02 -11.55 -19.89
C ALA A 175 12.47 -11.16 -21.32
N ALA A 176 12.06 -10.00 -21.81
CA ALA A 176 12.48 -9.43 -23.10
C ALA A 176 13.80 -8.64 -23.02
N GLY A 177 14.44 -8.57 -21.85
CA GLY A 177 15.72 -7.87 -21.66
C GLY A 177 15.58 -6.36 -21.39
N VAL A 178 14.41 -5.88 -21.02
CA VAL A 178 14.24 -4.49 -20.56
C VAL A 178 14.87 -4.35 -19.17
N GLU A 179 15.93 -3.55 -19.10
CA GLU A 179 16.62 -3.28 -17.83
C GLU A 179 15.84 -2.29 -16.97
N VAL A 180 15.88 -2.51 -15.66
CA VAL A 180 15.34 -1.55 -14.68
C VAL A 180 16.33 -0.41 -14.52
N PRO A 181 15.89 0.88 -14.53
CA PRO A 181 16.80 2.03 -14.42
C PRO A 181 17.54 2.09 -13.08
#